data_abca7c5c318e14914b800cb99f992ffb
#
_entry.id   abca7c5c318e14914b800cb99f992ffb
#
_cell.length_a   1.000
_cell.length_b   1.000
_cell.length_c   1.000
_cell.angle_alpha   90.00
_cell.angle_beta   90.00
_cell.angle_gamma   90.00
#
_symmetry.space_group_name_H-M   'P 1'
#
loop_
_entity.id
_entity.type
_entity.pdbx_description
1 polymer ?
#
loop_
_entity_poly.entity_id
_entity_poly.type
_entity_poly.pdbx_seq_one_letter_code
_entity_poly.pdbx_strand_id
1 'polypeptide(L)'
;MPDFKKMNENEIRSYIRESESDIEEIEHNYRQEIEYESEQEAQIEREYFQLQNLLDSANSDPRLQGILCEGLDLISNIKQRRFELIDELHNDKQRKIRESEENIQEARKQIYS
;
A
#
# COMPACT_ATOMS: atom_id res chain seq x y z
N MET A 1 8.94 -6.21 -22.20
CA MET A 1 9.04 -4.92 -22.90
C MET A 1 8.82 -5.13 -24.40
N PRO A 2 8.01 -4.31 -25.08
CA PRO A 2 7.83 -4.44 -26.53
C PRO A 2 9.09 -4.12 -27.30
N ASP A 3 9.22 -4.70 -28.48
CA ASP A 3 10.30 -4.36 -29.39
C ASP A 3 9.90 -3.11 -30.21
N PHE A 4 10.27 -1.94 -29.72
CA PHE A 4 9.91 -0.65 -30.35
C PHE A 4 10.49 -0.47 -31.75
N LYS A 5 11.55 -1.20 -32.10
CA LYS A 5 12.15 -1.14 -33.43
C LYS A 5 11.25 -1.70 -34.51
N LYS A 6 10.32 -2.59 -34.13
CA LYS A 6 9.34 -3.21 -35.02
C LYS A 6 8.02 -2.46 -35.09
N MET A 7 7.85 -1.41 -34.29
CA MET A 7 6.61 -0.64 -34.18
C MET A 7 6.73 0.66 -34.98
N ASN A 8 5.62 1.08 -35.58
CA ASN A 8 5.56 2.40 -36.19
C ASN A 8 5.33 3.49 -35.14
N GLU A 9 5.46 4.75 -35.55
CA GLU A 9 5.32 5.90 -34.64
C GLU A 9 3.96 5.93 -33.92
N ASN A 10 2.88 5.63 -34.63
CA ASN A 10 1.52 5.62 -34.06
C ASN A 10 1.36 4.54 -33.00
N GLU A 11 1.93 3.36 -33.24
CA GLU A 11 1.91 2.27 -32.28
C GLU A 11 2.71 2.62 -31.03
N ILE A 12 3.86 3.26 -31.17
CA ILE A 12 4.69 3.69 -30.04
C ILE A 12 3.98 4.78 -29.24
N ARG A 13 3.35 5.75 -29.89
CA ARG A 13 2.57 6.80 -29.22
C ARG A 13 1.37 6.23 -28.47
N SER A 14 0.70 5.23 -29.04
CA SER A 14 -0.39 4.51 -28.37
C SER A 14 0.11 3.77 -27.13
N TYR A 15 1.25 3.11 -27.23
CA TYR A 15 1.90 2.43 -26.10
C TYR A 15 2.23 3.41 -24.97
N ILE A 16 2.77 4.58 -25.29
CA ILE A 16 3.08 5.62 -24.30
C ILE A 16 1.81 6.05 -23.57
N ARG A 17 0.72 6.32 -24.31
CA ARG A 17 -0.56 6.72 -23.69
C ARG A 17 -1.14 5.65 -22.79
N GLU A 18 -1.08 4.39 -23.21
CA GLU A 18 -1.53 3.26 -22.38
C GLU A 18 -0.68 3.14 -21.11
N SER A 19 0.64 3.29 -21.22
CA SER A 19 1.55 3.22 -20.07
C SER A 19 1.34 4.38 -19.10
N GLU A 20 1.06 5.59 -19.59
CA GLU A 20 0.71 6.74 -18.77
C GLU A 20 -0.62 6.51 -18.03
N SER A 21 -1.60 5.94 -18.72
CA SER A 21 -2.88 5.54 -18.13
C SER A 21 -2.70 4.47 -17.05
N ASP A 22 -1.81 3.51 -17.28
CA ASP A 22 -1.49 2.47 -16.29
C ASP A 22 -0.89 3.06 -15.02
N ILE A 23 -0.04 4.08 -15.14
CA ILE A 23 0.52 4.79 -13.99
C ILE A 23 -0.60 5.47 -13.18
N GLU A 24 -1.54 6.14 -13.83
CA GLU A 24 -2.68 6.76 -13.17
C GLU A 24 -3.53 5.73 -12.43
N GLU A 25 -3.76 4.57 -13.04
CA GLU A 25 -4.50 3.47 -12.43
C GLU A 25 -3.77 2.90 -11.22
N ILE A 26 -2.46 2.71 -11.30
CA ILE A 26 -1.62 2.26 -10.17
C ILE A 26 -1.74 3.23 -8.99
N GLU A 27 -1.63 4.54 -9.26
CA GLU A 27 -1.76 5.57 -8.24
C GLU A 27 -3.16 5.61 -7.62
N HIS A 28 -4.19 5.46 -8.44
CA HIS A 28 -5.58 5.44 -7.98
C HIS A 28 -5.84 4.23 -7.07
N ASN A 29 -5.42 3.05 -7.48
CA ASN A 29 -5.58 1.81 -6.71
C ASN A 29 -4.82 1.88 -5.39
N TYR A 30 -3.61 2.44 -5.41
CA TYR A 30 -2.83 2.63 -4.19
C TYR A 30 -3.55 3.56 -3.20
N ARG A 31 -4.10 4.68 -3.68
CA ARG A 31 -4.85 5.61 -2.82
C ARG A 31 -6.06 4.96 -2.19
N GLN A 32 -6.80 4.15 -2.95
CA GLN A 32 -7.95 3.40 -2.42
C GLN A 32 -7.55 2.42 -1.33
N GLU A 33 -6.46 1.68 -1.56
CA GLU A 33 -5.94 0.73 -0.56
C GLU A 33 -5.46 1.43 0.70
N ILE A 34 -4.76 2.57 0.57
CA ILE A 34 -4.30 3.34 1.72
C ILE A 34 -5.48 3.94 2.51
N GLU A 35 -6.53 4.42 1.84
CA GLU A 35 -7.75 4.86 2.51
C GLU A 35 -8.39 3.74 3.32
N TYR A 36 -8.54 2.56 2.72
CA TYR A 36 -9.07 1.39 3.39
C TYR A 36 -8.23 1.03 4.62
N GLU A 37 -6.91 0.98 4.46
CA GLU A 37 -5.98 0.66 5.55
C GLU A 37 -6.02 1.71 6.67
N SER A 38 -6.16 2.98 6.33
CA SER A 38 -6.30 4.05 7.31
C SER A 38 -7.57 3.91 8.15
N GLU A 39 -8.69 3.50 7.53
CA GLU A 39 -9.95 3.23 8.24
C GLU A 39 -9.80 2.05 9.19
N GLN A 40 -9.13 0.97 8.75
CA GLN A 40 -8.85 -0.19 9.59
C GLN A 40 -7.93 0.15 10.75
N GLU A 41 -6.92 0.98 10.52
CA GLU A 41 -6.01 1.45 11.55
C GLU A 41 -6.75 2.24 12.63
N ALA A 42 -7.65 3.14 12.24
CA ALA A 42 -8.48 3.91 13.18
C ALA A 42 -9.35 2.98 14.04
N GLN A 43 -9.91 1.92 13.46
CA GLN A 43 -10.69 0.92 14.18
C GLN A 43 -9.83 0.17 15.19
N ILE A 44 -8.64 -0.27 14.79
CA ILE A 44 -7.69 -1.00 15.66
C ILE A 44 -7.24 -0.11 16.83
N GLU A 45 -6.96 1.17 16.57
CA GLU A 45 -6.60 2.14 17.62
C GLU A 45 -7.71 2.31 18.64
N ARG A 46 -8.97 2.37 18.19
CA ARG A 46 -10.11 2.43 19.12
C ARG A 46 -10.21 1.19 19.98
N GLU A 47 -10.05 0.01 19.41
CA GLU A 47 -10.09 -1.26 20.14
C GLU A 47 -8.95 -1.35 21.17
N TYR A 48 -7.76 -0.95 20.78
CA TYR A 48 -6.60 -0.89 21.66
C TYR A 48 -6.87 0.01 22.87
N PHE A 49 -7.41 1.21 22.61
CA PHE A 49 -7.73 2.17 23.64
C PHE A 49 -8.80 1.64 24.61
N GLN A 50 -9.83 0.99 24.08
CA GLN A 50 -10.88 0.36 24.90
C GLN A 50 -10.32 -0.72 25.80
N LEU A 51 -9.41 -1.57 25.30
CA LEU A 51 -8.75 -2.61 26.11
C LEU A 51 -7.88 -2.01 27.18
N GLN A 52 -7.15 -0.93 26.92
CA GLN A 52 -6.36 -0.21 27.91
C GLN A 52 -7.24 0.33 29.03
N ASN A 53 -8.38 0.92 28.70
CA ASN A 53 -9.33 1.43 29.68
C ASN A 53 -9.90 0.33 30.54
N LEU A 54 -10.21 -0.84 29.96
CA LEU A 54 -10.67 -2.00 30.70
C LEU A 54 -9.59 -2.54 31.64
N LEU A 55 -8.34 -2.57 31.18
CA LEU A 55 -7.19 -2.99 31.99
C LEU A 55 -7.01 -2.08 33.21
N ASP A 56 -7.10 -0.77 33.03
CA ASP A 56 -7.01 0.21 34.10
C ASP A 56 -8.13 0.04 35.13
N SER A 57 -9.32 -0.38 34.70
CA SER A 57 -10.47 -0.64 35.56
C SER A 57 -10.39 -2.00 36.28
N ALA A 58 -9.55 -2.93 35.82
CA ALA A 58 -9.46 -4.29 36.31
C ALA A 58 -8.32 -4.49 37.33
N ASN A 59 -7.93 -3.46 38.06
CA ASN A 59 -6.76 -3.42 38.92
C ASN A 59 -6.73 -4.50 40.03
N SER A 60 -7.89 -5.07 40.40
CA SER A 60 -7.99 -6.04 41.50
C SER A 60 -8.20 -7.48 41.03
N ASP A 61 -8.25 -7.73 39.72
CA ASP A 61 -8.47 -9.07 39.15
C ASP A 61 -7.28 -9.49 38.26
N PRO A 62 -6.31 -10.26 38.80
CA PRO A 62 -5.14 -10.70 38.05
C PRO A 62 -5.47 -11.57 36.84
N ARG A 63 -6.57 -12.32 36.89
CA ARG A 63 -7.01 -13.20 35.82
C ARG A 63 -7.49 -12.38 34.62
N LEU A 64 -8.30 -11.38 34.89
CA LEU A 64 -8.78 -10.45 33.88
C LEU A 64 -7.64 -9.60 33.30
N GLN A 65 -6.73 -9.14 34.16
CA GLN A 65 -5.54 -8.41 33.70
C GLN A 65 -4.71 -9.23 32.71
N GLY A 66 -4.51 -10.52 32.97
CA GLY A 66 -3.79 -11.43 32.09
C GLY A 66 -4.44 -11.53 30.71
N ILE A 67 -5.75 -11.71 30.69
CA ILE A 67 -6.53 -11.80 29.42
C ILE A 67 -6.44 -10.49 28.63
N LEU A 68 -6.58 -9.36 29.31
CA LEU A 68 -6.51 -8.03 28.65
C LEU A 68 -5.11 -7.72 28.13
N CYS A 69 -4.07 -8.10 28.86
CA CYS A 69 -2.68 -7.96 28.42
C CYS A 69 -2.40 -8.80 27.15
N GLU A 70 -2.90 -10.03 27.11
CA GLU A 70 -2.80 -10.87 25.91
C GLU A 70 -3.49 -10.22 24.71
N GLY A 71 -4.68 -9.65 24.91
CA GLY A 71 -5.41 -8.92 23.89
C GLY A 71 -4.64 -7.71 23.36
N LEU A 72 -4.03 -6.94 24.25
CA LEU A 72 -3.20 -5.79 23.88
C LEU A 72 -1.96 -6.21 23.07
N ASP A 73 -1.32 -7.31 23.45
CA ASP A 73 -0.17 -7.86 22.72
C ASP A 73 -0.56 -8.31 21.32
N LEU A 74 -1.72 -8.96 21.18
CA LEU A 74 -2.24 -9.37 19.87
C LEU A 74 -2.49 -8.16 18.97
N ILE A 75 -3.10 -7.11 19.50
CA ILE A 75 -3.36 -5.88 18.74
C ILE A 75 -2.05 -5.21 18.34
N SER A 76 -1.05 -5.17 19.24
CA SER A 76 0.27 -4.61 18.92
C SER A 76 0.94 -5.37 17.77
N ASN A 77 0.83 -6.69 17.76
CA ASN A 77 1.35 -7.53 16.68
C ASN A 77 0.62 -7.27 15.36
N ILE A 78 -0.69 -7.09 15.40
CA ILE A 78 -1.49 -6.74 14.20
C ILE A 78 -1.05 -5.38 13.66
N LYS A 79 -0.87 -4.39 14.53
CA LYS A 79 -0.39 -3.04 14.13
C LYS A 79 0.97 -3.12 13.42
N GLN A 80 1.88 -3.92 13.97
CA GLN A 80 3.21 -4.10 13.37
C GLN A 80 3.13 -4.72 11.98
N ARG A 81 2.33 -5.77 11.81
CA ARG A 81 2.12 -6.42 10.52
C ARG A 81 1.48 -5.48 9.51
N ARG A 82 0.53 -4.68 9.94
CA ARG A 82 -0.13 -3.69 9.07
C ARG A 82 0.84 -2.62 8.60
N PHE A 83 1.72 -2.16 9.49
CA PHE A 83 2.76 -1.20 9.13
C PHE A 83 3.68 -1.76 8.04
N GLU A 84 4.11 -3.01 8.19
CA GLU A 84 4.94 -3.71 7.21
C GLU A 84 4.22 -3.86 5.86
N LEU A 85 2.94 -4.20 5.89
CA LEU A 85 2.12 -4.35 4.70
C LEU A 85 1.98 -3.03 3.94
N ILE A 86 1.73 -1.94 4.63
CA ILE A 86 1.62 -0.60 4.04
C ILE A 86 2.95 -0.19 3.39
N ASP A 87 4.07 -0.49 4.05
CA ASP A 87 5.39 -0.23 3.52
C ASP A 87 5.66 -1.04 2.23
N GLU A 88 5.28 -2.31 2.22
CA GLU A 88 5.35 -3.16 1.04
C GLU A 88 4.50 -2.63 -0.12
N LEU A 89 3.28 -2.19 0.16
CA LEU A 89 2.38 -1.60 -0.83
C LEU A 89 2.99 -0.34 -1.46
N HIS A 90 3.59 0.50 -0.63
CA HIS A 90 4.26 1.72 -1.08
C HIS A 90 5.45 1.40 -1.99
N ASN A 91 6.30 0.46 -1.59
CA ASN A 91 7.46 0.04 -2.36
C ASN A 91 7.05 -0.60 -3.68
N ASP A 92 6.02 -1.42 -3.66
CA ASP A 92 5.49 -2.09 -4.84
C ASP A 92 4.93 -1.08 -5.85
N LYS A 93 4.18 -0.10 -5.36
CA LYS A 93 3.69 1.03 -6.18
C LYS A 93 4.84 1.76 -6.85
N GLN A 94 5.88 2.14 -6.09
CA GLN A 94 7.02 2.88 -6.62
C GLN A 94 7.77 2.07 -7.67
N ARG A 95 7.96 0.77 -7.44
CA ARG A 95 8.60 -0.11 -8.40
C ARG A 95 7.83 -0.19 -9.71
N LYS A 96 6.52 -0.39 -9.65
CA LYS A 96 5.66 -0.50 -10.83
C LYS A 96 5.64 0.80 -11.64
N ILE A 97 5.55 1.94 -10.97
CA ILE A 97 5.58 3.25 -11.63
C ILE A 97 6.94 3.48 -12.30
N ARG A 98 8.03 3.14 -11.62
CA ARG A 98 9.38 3.26 -12.17
C ARG A 98 9.55 2.41 -13.43
N GLU A 99 9.10 1.17 -13.41
CA GLU A 99 9.13 0.28 -14.57
C GLU A 99 8.36 0.87 -15.75
N SER A 100 7.16 1.40 -15.50
CA SER A 100 6.34 2.04 -16.53
C SER A 100 6.99 3.31 -17.09
N GLU A 101 7.60 4.13 -16.22
CA GLU A 101 8.32 5.35 -16.63
C GLU A 101 9.55 5.02 -17.48
N GLU A 102 10.30 3.98 -17.11
CA GLU A 102 11.44 3.51 -17.90
C GLU A 102 11.01 3.03 -19.29
N ASN A 103 9.90 2.32 -19.37
CA ASN A 103 9.33 1.86 -20.62
C ASN A 103 8.87 3.03 -21.51
N ILE A 104 8.27 4.05 -20.92
CA ILE A 104 7.87 5.29 -21.61
C ILE A 104 9.11 6.00 -22.14
N GLN A 105 10.17 6.10 -21.36
CA GLN A 105 11.43 6.72 -21.78
C GLN A 105 12.03 6.00 -22.98
N GLU A 106 12.08 4.68 -22.96
CA GLU A 106 12.58 3.88 -24.06
C GLU A 106 11.72 4.07 -25.32
N ALA A 107 10.40 4.11 -25.17
CA ALA A 107 9.49 4.36 -26.28
C ALA A 107 9.71 5.74 -26.90
N ARG A 108 9.89 6.77 -26.07
CA ARG A 108 10.17 8.14 -26.53
C ARG A 108 11.48 8.25 -27.30
N LYS A 109 12.51 7.52 -26.87
CA LYS A 109 13.79 7.50 -27.59
C LYS A 109 13.64 7.00 -29.01
N GLN A 110 12.76 6.04 -29.25
CA GLN A 110 12.52 5.51 -30.59
C GLN A 110 11.81 6.52 -31.51
N ILE A 111 11.02 7.42 -30.95
CA ILE A 111 10.32 8.46 -31.73
C ILE A 111 11.23 9.65 -32.03
N TYR A 112 12.05 10.07 -31.06
CA TYR A 112 12.80 11.34 -31.12
C TYR A 112 14.31 11.16 -31.40
N SER A 113 14.74 9.95 -31.68
CA SER A 113 16.15 9.68 -32.00
C SER A 113 16.49 9.76 -33.50
#